data_a81e07d06f09328efdc1a80e8e30b888
#
_entry.id   a81e07d06f09328efdc1a80e8e30b888
#
_cell.length_a   1.000
_cell.length_b   1.000
_cell.length_c   1.000
_cell.angle_alpha   90.00
_cell.angle_beta   90.00
_cell.angle_gamma   90.00
#
_symmetry.space_group_name_H-M   'P 1'
#
loop_
_entity.id
_entity.type
_entity.pdbx_description
1 polymer ?
#
loop_
_entity_poly.entity_id
_entity_poly.type
_entity_poly.pdbx_seq_one_letter_code
_entity_poly.pdbx_strand_id
1 'polypeptide(L)'
;DIHTTGISYVTMYFDLYDLTEEEIPYAILLAGMLRSMDTEKHSYTELARISNAYTGGISFQISCIGDINDASNYKPFMVARGKALTSKAEQLMDLLGEVINHTSFQDTKRLKELLLEEKSEWDMTAFSRGHNLTMGRLASYFSKTAQFSEQAGMTFYYFLADLVKTYDSQAEDIAEKLSAVAKKIFTRSHMFLATTGEKEEKQAVDRYLGLILNDMPEGEKKEAHLFDFPAKEINEAFLTSGKVQY
;
A
#
# COMPACT_ATOMS: atom_id res chain seq x y z
N ASP A 1 -26.25 4.45 -6.57
CA ASP A 1 -25.94 5.84 -6.14
C ASP A 1 -26.05 5.92 -4.63
N ILE A 2 -25.04 6.47 -3.99
CA ILE A 2 -24.98 6.66 -2.54
C ILE A 2 -24.84 8.17 -2.31
N HIS A 3 -25.71 8.74 -1.48
CA HIS A 3 -25.64 10.16 -1.15
C HIS A 3 -24.42 10.45 -0.27
N THR A 4 -23.46 11.23 -0.79
CA THR A 4 -22.16 11.51 -0.15
C THR A 4 -22.01 12.98 0.24
N THR A 5 -23.08 13.77 0.12
CA THR A 5 -23.11 15.18 0.54
C THR A 5 -21.98 16.01 -0.10
N GLY A 6 -21.75 15.82 -1.41
CA GLY A 6 -20.76 16.58 -2.18
C GLY A 6 -19.30 16.12 -1.93
N ILE A 7 -19.08 14.89 -1.45
CA ILE A 7 -17.77 14.30 -1.29
C ILE A 7 -17.57 13.20 -2.33
N SER A 8 -16.56 13.34 -3.17
CA SER A 8 -16.11 12.31 -4.10
C SER A 8 -15.14 11.37 -3.40
N TYR A 9 -15.43 10.06 -3.43
CA TYR A 9 -14.55 9.00 -2.97
C TYR A 9 -13.98 8.26 -4.16
N VAL A 10 -12.67 8.12 -4.20
CA VAL A 10 -11.93 7.44 -5.25
C VAL A 10 -11.16 6.29 -4.63
N THR A 11 -11.29 5.09 -5.20
CA THR A 11 -10.48 3.94 -4.83
C THR A 11 -9.94 3.30 -6.10
N MET A 12 -8.62 3.25 -6.22
CA MET A 12 -7.94 2.55 -7.29
C MET A 12 -7.35 1.26 -6.73
N TYR A 13 -7.56 0.18 -7.46
CA TYR A 13 -7.05 -1.14 -7.15
C TYR A 13 -6.07 -1.52 -8.25
N PHE A 14 -4.85 -1.85 -7.87
CA PHE A 14 -3.83 -2.38 -8.77
C PHE A 14 -3.55 -3.81 -8.35
N ASP A 15 -3.84 -4.78 -9.22
CA ASP A 15 -3.52 -6.17 -8.90
C ASP A 15 -2.00 -6.37 -8.82
N LEU A 16 -1.58 -7.38 -8.05
CA LEU A 16 -0.16 -7.61 -7.77
C LEU A 16 0.41 -8.80 -8.55
N TYR A 17 -0.24 -9.24 -9.62
CA TYR A 17 0.15 -10.45 -10.34
C TYR A 17 1.47 -10.35 -11.11
N ASP A 18 2.05 -9.15 -11.25
CA ASP A 18 3.41 -8.98 -11.82
C ASP A 18 4.54 -9.04 -10.78
N LEU A 19 4.19 -9.24 -9.51
CA LEU A 19 5.17 -9.37 -8.43
C LEU A 19 5.49 -10.83 -8.13
N THR A 20 6.69 -11.05 -7.60
CA THR A 20 7.09 -12.30 -6.96
C THR A 20 6.81 -12.27 -5.46
N GLU A 21 6.83 -13.43 -4.79
CA GLU A 21 6.69 -13.53 -3.33
C GLU A 21 7.72 -12.67 -2.59
N GLU A 22 8.95 -12.58 -3.10
CA GLU A 22 10.03 -11.79 -2.51
C GLU A 22 9.82 -10.27 -2.66
N GLU A 23 8.99 -9.84 -3.61
CA GLU A 23 8.66 -8.43 -3.85
C GLU A 23 7.47 -7.95 -2.99
N ILE A 24 6.65 -8.86 -2.46
CA ILE A 24 5.48 -8.48 -1.63
C ILE A 24 5.87 -7.64 -0.40
N PRO A 25 6.90 -7.96 0.39
CA PRO A 25 7.32 -7.09 1.49
C PRO A 25 7.73 -5.68 1.05
N TYR A 26 8.34 -5.54 -0.14
CA TYR A 26 8.65 -4.24 -0.72
C TYR A 26 7.41 -3.48 -1.19
N ALA A 27 6.38 -4.18 -1.68
CA ALA A 27 5.09 -3.55 -2.00
C ALA A 27 4.38 -3.02 -0.74
N ILE A 28 4.48 -3.74 0.39
CA ILE A 28 3.95 -3.29 1.67
C ILE A 28 4.72 -2.04 2.15
N LEU A 29 6.04 -2.08 2.08
CA LEU A 29 6.90 -0.94 2.42
C LEU A 29 6.60 0.27 1.54
N LEU A 30 6.47 0.07 0.22
CA LEU A 30 6.10 1.09 -0.75
C LEU A 30 4.80 1.79 -0.34
N ALA A 31 3.76 1.04 0.02
CA ALA A 31 2.49 1.61 0.44
C ALA A 31 2.61 2.56 1.65
N GLY A 32 3.49 2.25 2.60
CA GLY A 32 3.78 3.11 3.75
C GLY A 32 4.52 4.40 3.37
N MET A 33 5.37 4.36 2.35
CA MET A 33 6.31 5.45 2.02
C MET A 33 5.81 6.44 0.99
N LEU A 34 4.92 6.05 0.07
CA LEU A 34 4.50 6.86 -1.08
C LEU A 34 4.13 8.31 -0.74
N ARG A 35 3.46 8.57 0.37
CA ARG A 35 3.03 9.93 0.77
C ARG A 35 4.10 10.75 1.48
N SER A 36 5.22 10.13 1.79
CA SER A 36 6.26 10.68 2.68
C SER A 36 7.61 10.82 2.01
N MET A 37 7.68 10.52 0.70
CA MET A 37 8.82 10.75 -0.19
C MET A 37 8.54 11.96 -1.09
N ASP A 38 9.60 12.56 -1.61
CA ASP A 38 9.50 13.61 -2.62
C ASP A 38 9.02 13.02 -3.96
N THR A 39 8.39 13.86 -4.75
CA THR A 39 8.09 13.59 -6.16
C THR A 39 8.98 14.44 -7.06
N GLU A 40 8.82 14.29 -8.37
CA GLU A 40 9.51 15.15 -9.34
C GLU A 40 9.06 16.62 -9.26
N LYS A 41 7.85 16.90 -8.76
CA LYS A 41 7.24 18.23 -8.73
C LYS A 41 7.32 18.91 -7.36
N HIS A 42 7.11 18.14 -6.29
CA HIS A 42 6.98 18.67 -4.94
C HIS A 42 7.78 17.85 -3.92
N SER A 43 8.25 18.55 -2.89
CA SER A 43 8.77 17.90 -1.68
C SER A 43 7.65 17.22 -0.89
N TYR A 44 7.98 16.22 -0.08
CA TYR A 44 7.00 15.52 0.77
C TYR A 44 6.26 16.47 1.73
N THR A 45 6.91 17.56 2.16
CA THR A 45 6.28 18.58 3.00
C THR A 45 5.24 19.40 2.24
N GLU A 46 5.50 19.71 0.97
CA GLU A 46 4.53 20.38 0.09
C GLU A 46 3.38 19.45 -0.27
N LEU A 47 3.65 18.17 -0.56
CA LEU A 47 2.62 17.16 -0.79
C LEU A 47 1.69 17.04 0.42
N ALA A 48 2.23 16.99 1.63
CA ALA A 48 1.44 16.96 2.85
C ALA A 48 0.56 18.22 2.99
N ARG A 49 1.10 19.42 2.68
CA ARG A 49 0.36 20.68 2.70
C ARG A 49 -0.77 20.69 1.67
N ILE A 50 -0.51 20.24 0.44
CA ILE A 50 -1.51 20.12 -0.63
C ILE A 50 -2.61 19.13 -0.23
N SER A 51 -2.23 17.94 0.26
CA SER A 51 -3.18 16.95 0.73
C SER A 51 -4.09 17.49 1.81
N ASN A 52 -3.55 18.16 2.83
CA ASN A 52 -4.34 18.72 3.92
C ASN A 52 -5.22 19.90 3.49
N ALA A 53 -4.79 20.70 2.51
CA ALA A 53 -5.54 21.86 2.05
C ALA A 53 -6.72 21.51 1.13
N TYR A 54 -6.59 20.46 0.32
CA TYR A 54 -7.52 20.20 -0.79
C TYR A 54 -8.24 18.85 -0.70
N THR A 55 -7.79 17.94 0.15
CA THR A 55 -8.35 16.59 0.24
C THR A 55 -8.76 16.23 1.67
N GLY A 56 -9.57 15.21 1.82
CA GLY A 56 -9.80 14.53 3.09
C GLY A 56 -8.76 13.44 3.38
N GLY A 57 -7.61 13.50 2.69
CA GLY A 57 -6.49 12.56 2.76
C GLY A 57 -6.48 11.56 1.60
N ILE A 58 -5.25 11.11 1.30
CA ILE A 58 -4.99 9.98 0.42
C ILE A 58 -4.31 8.87 1.22
N SER A 59 -4.46 7.62 0.82
CA SER A 59 -3.82 6.48 1.49
C SER A 59 -3.50 5.36 0.51
N PHE A 60 -2.46 4.61 0.83
CA PHE A 60 -2.05 3.42 0.09
C PHE A 60 -1.94 2.25 1.06
N GLN A 61 -2.37 1.08 0.65
CA GLN A 61 -2.26 -0.14 1.45
C GLN A 61 -2.29 -1.38 0.56
N ILE A 62 -1.65 -2.44 1.01
CA ILE A 62 -1.84 -3.77 0.45
C ILE A 62 -3.14 -4.36 1.02
N SER A 63 -3.93 -4.98 0.18
CA SER A 63 -5.20 -5.60 0.54
C SER A 63 -5.37 -6.93 -0.20
N CYS A 64 -6.15 -7.81 0.41
CA CYS A 64 -6.49 -9.10 -0.15
C CYS A 64 -7.99 -9.29 -0.08
N ILE A 65 -8.61 -9.60 -1.21
CA ILE A 65 -10.05 -9.84 -1.31
C ILE A 65 -10.25 -11.34 -1.56
N GLY A 66 -10.74 -12.05 -0.55
CA GLY A 66 -11.08 -13.47 -0.67
C GLY A 66 -12.29 -13.70 -1.57
N ASP A 67 -12.32 -14.84 -2.25
CA ASP A 67 -13.50 -15.27 -3.00
C ASP A 67 -14.56 -15.82 -2.05
N ILE A 68 -15.78 -15.31 -2.14
CA ILE A 68 -16.89 -15.74 -1.27
C ILE A 68 -17.32 -17.19 -1.55
N ASN A 69 -17.06 -17.69 -2.75
CA ASN A 69 -17.43 -19.04 -3.18
C ASN A 69 -16.30 -20.05 -3.05
N ASP A 70 -15.06 -19.59 -2.90
CA ASP A 70 -13.86 -20.42 -2.81
C ASP A 70 -12.86 -19.83 -1.80
N ALA A 71 -12.88 -20.35 -0.58
CA ALA A 71 -12.00 -19.90 0.49
C ALA A 71 -10.49 -20.14 0.22
N SER A 72 -10.17 -20.96 -0.80
CA SER A 72 -8.79 -21.16 -1.24
C SER A 72 -8.30 -20.09 -2.22
N ASN A 73 -9.19 -19.22 -2.72
CA ASN A 73 -8.90 -18.22 -3.73
C ASN A 73 -8.99 -16.79 -3.18
N TYR A 74 -8.13 -15.90 -3.70
CA TYR A 74 -8.11 -14.50 -3.33
C TYR A 74 -7.52 -13.64 -4.46
N LYS A 75 -7.76 -12.34 -4.37
CA LYS A 75 -7.17 -11.34 -5.26
C LYS A 75 -6.37 -10.33 -4.45
N PRO A 76 -5.05 -10.24 -4.69
CA PRO A 76 -4.19 -9.29 -3.98
C PRO A 76 -4.13 -7.95 -4.72
N PHE A 77 -4.16 -6.85 -3.97
CA PHE A 77 -4.15 -5.50 -4.53
C PHE A 77 -3.27 -4.54 -3.74
N MET A 78 -2.59 -3.65 -4.44
CA MET A 78 -2.27 -2.32 -3.93
C MET A 78 -3.51 -1.45 -4.10
N VAL A 79 -3.96 -0.85 -3.01
CA VAL A 79 -5.17 -0.02 -3.01
C VAL A 79 -4.79 1.43 -2.69
N ALA A 80 -5.00 2.32 -3.64
CA ALA A 80 -4.88 3.76 -3.45
C ALA A 80 -6.28 4.36 -3.21
N ARG A 81 -6.46 5.09 -2.13
CA ARG A 81 -7.73 5.75 -1.80
C ARG A 81 -7.52 7.24 -1.64
N GLY A 82 -8.54 7.99 -2.04
CA GLY A 82 -8.61 9.41 -1.79
C GLY A 82 -10.05 9.89 -1.67
N LYS A 83 -10.24 10.99 -0.97
CA LYS A 83 -11.53 11.67 -0.92
C LYS A 83 -11.32 13.18 -0.90
N ALA A 84 -12.23 13.91 -1.52
CA ALA A 84 -12.26 15.37 -1.49
C ALA A 84 -13.69 15.88 -1.69
N LEU A 85 -13.93 17.15 -1.41
CA LEU A 85 -15.12 17.81 -1.91
C LEU A 85 -15.15 17.71 -3.44
N THR A 86 -16.32 17.54 -4.04
CA THR A 86 -16.48 17.43 -5.50
C THR A 86 -15.86 18.61 -6.24
N SER A 87 -15.94 19.82 -5.68
CA SER A 87 -15.29 21.03 -6.19
C SER A 87 -13.75 20.98 -6.13
N LYS A 88 -13.16 19.99 -5.46
CA LYS A 88 -11.72 19.74 -5.31
C LYS A 88 -11.27 18.43 -5.93
N ALA A 89 -12.12 17.82 -6.77
CA ALA A 89 -11.81 16.56 -7.45
C ALA A 89 -10.54 16.69 -8.33
N GLU A 90 -10.32 17.84 -8.98
CA GLU A 90 -9.11 18.08 -9.77
C GLU A 90 -7.85 17.94 -8.94
N GLN A 91 -7.79 18.64 -7.79
CA GLN A 91 -6.62 18.61 -6.89
C GLN A 91 -6.38 17.22 -6.30
N LEU A 92 -7.47 16.46 -6.01
CA LEU A 92 -7.35 15.07 -5.56
C LEU A 92 -6.74 14.18 -6.64
N MET A 93 -7.24 14.28 -7.88
CA MET A 93 -6.77 13.44 -8.99
C MET A 93 -5.34 13.79 -9.41
N ASP A 94 -4.98 15.08 -9.41
CA ASP A 94 -3.61 15.55 -9.66
C ASP A 94 -2.64 15.02 -8.59
N LEU A 95 -2.99 15.16 -7.30
CA LEU A 95 -2.18 14.66 -6.20
C LEU A 95 -2.00 13.14 -6.26
N LEU A 96 -3.07 12.37 -6.52
CA LEU A 96 -2.98 10.92 -6.67
C LEU A 96 -2.10 10.54 -7.87
N GLY A 97 -2.27 11.22 -9.00
CA GLY A 97 -1.48 11.00 -10.21
C GLY A 97 0.00 11.30 -9.98
N GLU A 98 0.30 12.40 -9.30
CA GLU A 98 1.67 12.77 -8.96
C GLU A 98 2.34 11.74 -8.04
N VAL A 99 1.69 11.35 -6.95
CA VAL A 99 2.25 10.37 -6.00
C VAL A 99 2.42 9.00 -6.65
N ILE A 100 1.48 8.56 -7.49
CA ILE A 100 1.53 7.25 -8.13
C ILE A 100 2.63 7.19 -9.21
N ASN A 101 2.74 8.23 -10.05
CA ASN A 101 3.58 8.19 -11.25
C ASN A 101 4.97 8.79 -11.03
N HIS A 102 5.15 9.68 -10.06
CA HIS A 102 6.34 10.54 -9.96
C HIS A 102 7.05 10.52 -8.60
N THR A 103 6.68 9.60 -7.68
CA THR A 103 7.43 9.45 -6.42
C THR A 103 8.86 9.00 -6.69
N SER A 104 9.82 9.67 -6.05
CA SER A 104 11.24 9.39 -6.15
C SER A 104 11.76 8.74 -4.87
N PHE A 105 12.51 7.65 -4.99
CA PHE A 105 13.17 6.97 -3.88
C PHE A 105 14.68 7.28 -3.82
N GLN A 106 15.16 8.30 -4.55
CA GLN A 106 16.59 8.63 -4.65
C GLN A 106 17.17 9.25 -3.36
N ASP A 107 16.34 9.87 -2.52
CA ASP A 107 16.79 10.36 -1.22
C ASP A 107 16.89 9.21 -0.22
N THR A 108 18.04 8.52 -0.23
CA THR A 108 18.32 7.40 0.65
C THR A 108 18.37 7.80 2.12
N LYS A 109 18.69 9.07 2.42
CA LYS A 109 18.66 9.58 3.80
C LYS A 109 17.22 9.66 4.31
N ARG A 110 16.33 10.23 3.50
CA ARG A 110 14.90 10.30 3.84
C ARG A 110 14.29 8.90 3.94
N LEU A 111 14.66 8.01 3.03
CA LEU A 111 14.23 6.62 3.06
C LEU A 111 14.62 5.92 4.37
N LYS A 112 15.83 6.16 4.88
CA LYS A 112 16.28 5.66 6.19
C LYS A 112 15.44 6.19 7.35
N GLU A 113 15.15 7.49 7.34
CA GLU A 113 14.30 8.12 8.37
C GLU A 113 12.92 7.45 8.42
N LEU A 114 12.30 7.25 7.28
CA LEU A 114 11.00 6.59 7.17
C LEU A 114 11.03 5.12 7.60
N LEU A 115 12.09 4.39 7.27
CA LEU A 115 12.27 3.00 7.72
C LEU A 115 12.37 2.90 9.25
N LEU A 116 13.10 3.82 9.87
CA LEU A 116 13.22 3.87 11.32
C LEU A 116 11.92 4.26 12.01
N GLU A 117 11.16 5.20 11.42
CA GLU A 117 9.85 5.61 11.88
C GLU A 117 8.87 4.43 11.80
N GLU A 118 8.77 3.77 10.65
CA GLU A 118 7.92 2.59 10.43
C GLU A 118 8.28 1.46 11.42
N LYS A 119 9.59 1.20 11.62
CA LYS A 119 10.04 0.20 12.58
C LYS A 119 9.60 0.53 14.02
N SER A 120 9.69 1.81 14.40
CA SER A 120 9.24 2.28 15.71
C SER A 120 7.72 2.10 15.91
N GLU A 121 6.92 2.41 14.89
CA GLU A 121 5.47 2.19 14.91
C GLU A 121 5.12 0.70 15.04
N TRP A 122 5.87 -0.16 14.35
CA TRP A 122 5.69 -1.61 14.46
C TRP A 122 6.07 -2.15 15.84
N ASP A 123 7.13 -1.64 16.47
CA ASP A 123 7.50 -1.98 17.85
C ASP A 123 6.36 -1.62 18.82
N MET A 124 5.77 -0.45 18.66
CA MET A 124 4.60 -0.03 19.46
C MET A 124 3.36 -0.89 19.17
N THR A 125 3.15 -1.25 17.92
CA THR A 125 2.02 -2.12 17.51
C THR A 125 2.18 -3.52 18.08
N ALA A 126 3.38 -4.11 18.01
CA ALA A 126 3.67 -5.41 18.59
C ALA A 126 3.42 -5.43 20.10
N PHE A 127 3.75 -4.33 20.80
CA PHE A 127 3.48 -4.19 22.21
C PHE A 127 1.98 -4.01 22.54
N SER A 128 1.26 -3.13 21.80
CA SER A 128 -0.11 -2.72 22.15
C SER A 128 -1.17 -3.63 21.55
N ARG A 129 -0.88 -4.32 20.43
CA ARG A 129 -1.82 -5.15 19.67
C ARG A 129 -1.30 -6.56 19.40
N GLY A 130 -0.48 -7.08 20.29
CA GLY A 130 0.14 -8.42 20.18
C GLY A 130 -0.90 -9.53 19.91
N HIS A 131 -2.07 -9.46 20.56
CA HIS A 131 -3.18 -10.39 20.31
C HIS A 131 -3.65 -10.42 18.85
N ASN A 132 -3.74 -9.24 18.18
CA ASN A 132 -4.16 -9.18 16.78
C ASN A 132 -3.10 -9.79 15.86
N LEU A 133 -1.82 -9.53 16.14
CA LEU A 133 -0.70 -10.11 15.39
C LEU A 133 -0.66 -11.64 15.54
N THR A 134 -0.86 -12.13 16.77
CA THR A 134 -0.91 -13.57 17.05
C THR A 134 -2.10 -14.22 16.35
N MET A 135 -3.29 -13.60 16.39
CA MET A 135 -4.47 -14.11 15.68
C MET A 135 -4.26 -14.15 14.16
N GLY A 136 -3.68 -13.08 13.56
CA GLY A 136 -3.35 -13.04 12.14
C GLY A 136 -2.37 -14.16 11.76
N ARG A 137 -1.34 -14.35 12.56
CA ARG A 137 -0.36 -15.43 12.38
C ARG A 137 -1.00 -16.82 12.47
N LEU A 138 -1.87 -17.05 13.46
CA LEU A 138 -2.60 -18.31 13.61
C LEU A 138 -3.54 -18.54 12.40
N ALA A 139 -4.30 -17.54 11.98
CA ALA A 139 -5.22 -17.63 10.84
C ALA A 139 -4.49 -18.02 9.53
N SER A 140 -3.23 -17.63 9.38
CA SER A 140 -2.43 -17.94 8.20
C SER A 140 -2.19 -19.44 7.99
N TYR A 141 -2.32 -20.25 9.02
CA TYR A 141 -2.23 -21.71 8.91
C TYR A 141 -3.45 -22.36 8.26
N PHE A 142 -4.58 -21.66 8.21
CA PHE A 142 -5.86 -22.25 7.81
C PHE A 142 -6.45 -21.63 6.55
N SER A 143 -5.94 -20.48 6.08
CA SER A 143 -6.54 -19.74 4.97
C SER A 143 -5.48 -19.11 4.07
N LYS A 144 -5.62 -19.29 2.76
CA LYS A 144 -4.75 -18.64 1.75
C LYS A 144 -4.87 -17.12 1.79
N THR A 145 -6.08 -16.59 2.00
CA THR A 145 -6.31 -15.15 2.21
C THR A 145 -5.56 -14.64 3.45
N ALA A 146 -5.61 -15.39 4.54
CA ALA A 146 -4.89 -15.03 5.76
C ALA A 146 -3.37 -15.19 5.61
N GLN A 147 -2.89 -16.16 4.82
CA GLN A 147 -1.46 -16.29 4.49
C GLN A 147 -0.93 -15.05 3.78
N PHE A 148 -1.69 -14.56 2.79
CA PHE A 148 -1.32 -13.32 2.11
C PHE A 148 -1.40 -12.12 3.05
N SER A 149 -2.47 -12.00 3.83
CA SER A 149 -2.64 -10.88 4.78
C SER A 149 -1.55 -10.83 5.84
N GLU A 150 -1.04 -11.99 6.25
CA GLU A 150 0.02 -12.12 7.24
C GLU A 150 1.38 -11.62 6.71
N GLN A 151 1.57 -11.54 5.38
CA GLN A 151 2.74 -10.87 4.82
C GLN A 151 2.85 -9.41 5.26
N ALA A 152 1.73 -8.74 5.56
CA ALA A 152 1.68 -7.41 6.17
C ALA A 152 1.53 -7.47 7.71
N GLY A 153 1.84 -8.58 8.34
CA GLY A 153 1.82 -8.83 9.77
C GLY A 153 3.21 -9.04 10.36
N MET A 154 3.39 -10.12 11.13
CA MET A 154 4.68 -10.45 11.75
C MET A 154 5.78 -10.73 10.71
N THR A 155 5.42 -11.27 9.54
CA THR A 155 6.36 -11.48 8.44
C THR A 155 6.98 -10.15 7.99
N PHE A 156 6.16 -9.11 7.81
CA PHE A 156 6.66 -7.77 7.48
C PHE A 156 7.50 -7.17 8.60
N TYR A 157 7.11 -7.35 9.85
CA TYR A 157 7.88 -6.86 10.99
C TYR A 157 9.31 -7.42 10.99
N TYR A 158 9.49 -8.72 10.75
CA TYR A 158 10.82 -9.32 10.65
C TYR A 158 11.61 -8.81 9.45
N PHE A 159 10.97 -8.75 8.29
CA PHE A 159 11.58 -8.16 7.10
C PHE A 159 12.07 -6.73 7.36
N LEU A 160 11.24 -5.88 7.96
CA LEU A 160 11.57 -4.49 8.29
C LEU A 160 12.72 -4.41 9.30
N ALA A 161 12.71 -5.28 10.31
CA ALA A 161 13.76 -5.33 11.32
C ALA A 161 15.13 -5.70 10.72
N ASP A 162 15.16 -6.62 9.76
CA ASP A 162 16.39 -7.01 9.08
C ASP A 162 16.82 -5.94 8.06
N LEU A 163 15.88 -5.32 7.37
CA LEU A 163 16.16 -4.23 6.45
C LEU A 163 16.80 -3.03 7.15
N VAL A 164 16.29 -2.65 8.33
CA VAL A 164 16.87 -1.56 9.15
C VAL A 164 18.32 -1.88 9.56
N LYS A 165 18.64 -3.12 9.93
CA LYS A 165 20.00 -3.53 10.32
C LYS A 165 21.00 -3.44 9.17
N THR A 166 20.56 -3.74 7.94
CA THR A 166 21.43 -3.82 6.77
C THR A 166 21.39 -2.59 5.89
N TYR A 167 20.55 -1.60 6.22
CA TYR A 167 20.24 -0.45 5.40
C TYR A 167 21.46 0.28 4.85
N ASP A 168 22.42 0.62 5.72
CA ASP A 168 23.58 1.44 5.34
C ASP A 168 24.47 0.81 4.27
N SER A 169 24.40 -0.51 4.10
CA SER A 169 25.11 -1.23 3.04
C SER A 169 24.26 -1.52 1.79
N GLN A 170 22.95 -1.26 1.82
CA GLN A 170 22.00 -1.63 0.76
C GLN A 170 21.05 -0.50 0.38
N ALA A 171 21.36 0.74 0.74
CA ALA A 171 20.44 1.87 0.58
C ALA A 171 20.00 2.08 -0.89
N GLU A 172 20.96 2.04 -1.83
CA GLU A 172 20.69 2.18 -3.25
C GLU A 172 19.89 0.99 -3.79
N ASP A 173 20.24 -0.24 -3.41
CA ASP A 173 19.53 -1.45 -3.81
C ASP A 173 18.06 -1.43 -3.34
N ILE A 174 17.80 -0.93 -2.13
CA ILE A 174 16.45 -0.78 -1.59
C ILE A 174 15.67 0.26 -2.39
N ALA A 175 16.28 1.40 -2.68
CA ALA A 175 15.66 2.46 -3.50
C ALA A 175 15.32 1.95 -4.92
N GLU A 176 16.22 1.21 -5.54
CA GLU A 176 16.00 0.59 -6.86
C GLU A 176 14.88 -0.45 -6.82
N LYS A 177 14.84 -1.31 -5.79
CA LYS A 177 13.76 -2.29 -5.61
C LYS A 177 12.40 -1.64 -5.42
N LEU A 178 12.30 -0.58 -4.59
CA LEU A 178 11.05 0.16 -4.42
C LEU A 178 10.59 0.79 -5.75
N SER A 179 11.52 1.38 -6.51
CA SER A 179 11.23 1.95 -7.83
C SER A 179 10.78 0.87 -8.83
N ALA A 180 11.41 -0.30 -8.82
CA ALA A 180 11.05 -1.42 -9.70
C ALA A 180 9.66 -1.98 -9.35
N VAL A 181 9.37 -2.18 -8.07
CA VAL A 181 8.06 -2.65 -7.58
C VAL A 181 6.96 -1.65 -7.92
N ALA A 182 7.20 -0.34 -7.72
CA ALA A 182 6.25 0.70 -8.10
C ALA A 182 5.90 0.66 -9.60
N LYS A 183 6.90 0.49 -10.47
CA LYS A 183 6.73 0.39 -11.94
C LYS A 183 5.94 -0.85 -12.37
N LYS A 184 6.05 -1.96 -11.65
CA LYS A 184 5.26 -3.17 -11.91
C LYS A 184 3.80 -2.98 -11.48
N ILE A 185 3.55 -2.37 -10.32
CA ILE A 185 2.22 -2.19 -9.75
C ILE A 185 1.42 -1.14 -10.51
N PHE A 186 2.00 0.06 -10.71
CA PHE A 186 1.26 1.22 -11.22
C PHE A 186 1.23 1.26 -12.74
N THR A 187 0.40 0.38 -13.32
CA THR A 187 0.15 0.31 -14.76
C THR A 187 -1.34 0.25 -15.03
N ARG A 188 -1.75 0.70 -16.22
CA ARG A 188 -3.18 0.72 -16.63
C ARG A 188 -3.77 -0.68 -16.73
N SER A 189 -2.98 -1.65 -17.20
CA SER A 189 -3.43 -3.04 -17.38
C SER A 189 -3.75 -3.75 -16.08
N HIS A 190 -3.18 -3.30 -14.95
CA HIS A 190 -3.39 -3.87 -13.60
C HIS A 190 -4.40 -3.08 -12.76
N MET A 191 -4.94 -1.96 -13.31
CA MET A 191 -5.78 -1.04 -12.55
C MET A 191 -7.27 -1.21 -12.82
N PHE A 192 -8.09 -1.09 -11.77
CA PHE A 192 -9.47 -0.69 -11.89
C PHE A 192 -9.84 0.40 -10.87
N LEU A 193 -10.79 1.26 -11.26
CA LEU A 193 -11.24 2.40 -10.48
C LEU A 193 -12.66 2.16 -9.96
N ALA A 194 -12.87 2.42 -8.68
CA ALA A 194 -14.18 2.50 -8.06
C ALA A 194 -14.42 3.92 -7.53
N THR A 195 -15.57 4.49 -7.87
CA THR A 195 -16.01 5.78 -7.35
C THR A 195 -17.28 5.59 -6.52
N THR A 196 -17.33 6.20 -5.34
CA THR A 196 -18.53 6.24 -4.52
C THR A 196 -19.02 7.67 -4.45
N GLY A 197 -20.28 7.88 -4.80
CA GLY A 197 -20.93 9.17 -4.88
C GLY A 197 -22.18 9.13 -5.74
N GLU A 198 -22.78 10.27 -5.95
CA GLU A 198 -23.86 10.49 -6.89
C GLU A 198 -23.31 10.75 -8.30
N LYS A 199 -24.17 11.07 -9.23
CA LYS A 199 -23.78 11.29 -10.63
C LYS A 199 -22.79 12.44 -10.80
N GLU A 200 -22.93 13.51 -10.02
CA GLU A 200 -22.07 14.69 -10.09
C GLU A 200 -20.64 14.36 -9.63
N GLU A 201 -20.50 13.64 -8.52
CA GLU A 201 -19.22 13.19 -7.98
C GLU A 201 -18.48 12.28 -8.97
N LYS A 202 -19.22 11.33 -9.55
CA LYS A 202 -18.66 10.45 -10.59
C LYS A 202 -18.19 11.24 -11.80
N GLN A 203 -19.00 12.18 -12.31
CA GLN A 203 -18.61 13.01 -13.45
C GLN A 203 -17.39 13.88 -13.17
N ALA A 204 -17.23 14.36 -11.93
CA ALA A 204 -16.06 15.12 -11.52
C ALA A 204 -14.79 14.24 -11.55
N VAL A 205 -14.85 13.02 -11.04
CA VAL A 205 -13.74 12.06 -11.10
C VAL A 205 -13.41 11.69 -12.54
N ASP A 206 -14.42 11.33 -13.35
CA ASP A 206 -14.23 10.95 -14.77
C ASP A 206 -13.56 12.09 -15.58
N ARG A 207 -13.91 13.35 -15.30
CA ARG A 207 -13.35 14.54 -15.97
C ARG A 207 -11.84 14.66 -15.77
N TYR A 208 -11.35 14.35 -14.59
CA TYR A 208 -9.96 14.54 -14.21
C TYR A 208 -9.14 13.23 -14.17
N LEU A 209 -9.73 12.12 -14.59
CA LEU A 209 -9.05 10.81 -14.61
C LEU A 209 -7.78 10.83 -15.48
N GLY A 210 -7.75 11.64 -16.52
CA GLY A 210 -6.58 11.83 -17.38
C GLY A 210 -5.33 12.32 -16.63
N LEU A 211 -5.49 13.07 -15.52
CA LEU A 211 -4.36 13.51 -14.69
C LEU A 211 -3.56 12.34 -14.08
N ILE A 212 -4.21 11.19 -13.90
CA ILE A 212 -3.54 9.97 -13.45
C ILE A 212 -3.06 9.13 -14.63
N LEU A 213 -3.94 8.92 -15.63
CA LEU A 213 -3.69 7.95 -16.69
C LEU A 213 -2.66 8.41 -17.73
N ASN A 214 -2.50 9.71 -17.97
CA ASN A 214 -1.63 10.19 -19.04
C ASN A 214 -0.16 9.81 -18.82
N ASP A 215 0.30 9.83 -17.57
CA ASP A 215 1.69 9.50 -17.20
C ASP A 215 1.85 8.02 -16.79
N MET A 216 0.73 7.30 -16.62
CA MET A 216 0.75 5.89 -16.23
C MET A 216 1.04 5.00 -17.44
N PRO A 217 2.07 4.12 -17.39
CA PRO A 217 2.36 3.19 -18.48
C PRO A 217 1.23 2.18 -18.68
N GLU A 218 1.10 1.65 -19.90
CA GLU A 218 0.10 0.62 -20.19
C GLU A 218 0.35 -0.65 -19.37
N GLY A 219 1.60 -1.12 -19.35
CA GLY A 219 1.98 -2.38 -18.71
C GLY A 219 1.53 -3.61 -19.49
N GLU A 220 2.01 -4.77 -19.08
CA GLU A 220 1.59 -6.06 -19.61
C GLU A 220 0.63 -6.72 -18.61
N LYS A 221 -0.56 -7.12 -19.06
CA LYS A 221 -1.50 -7.82 -18.20
C LYS A 221 -0.99 -9.22 -17.88
N LYS A 222 -0.84 -9.53 -16.61
CA LYS A 222 -0.44 -10.86 -16.14
C LYS A 222 -1.66 -11.72 -15.81
N GLU A 223 -1.48 -13.03 -15.93
CA GLU A 223 -2.52 -13.98 -15.51
C GLU A 223 -2.65 -13.99 -13.98
N ALA A 224 -3.89 -14.11 -13.51
CA ALA A 224 -4.17 -14.23 -12.09
C ALA A 224 -3.59 -15.53 -11.53
N HIS A 225 -2.87 -15.44 -10.43
CA HIS A 225 -2.30 -16.58 -9.72
C HIS A 225 -2.34 -16.35 -8.21
N LEU A 226 -2.14 -17.40 -7.45
CA LEU A 226 -1.96 -17.32 -6.01
C LEU A 226 -0.47 -17.33 -5.69
N PHE A 227 -0.07 -16.47 -4.78
CA PHE A 227 1.28 -16.51 -4.20
C PHE A 227 1.41 -17.75 -3.31
N ASP A 228 2.53 -18.44 -3.41
CA ASP A 228 2.82 -19.62 -2.60
C ASP A 228 3.66 -19.25 -1.37
N PHE A 229 2.97 -18.85 -0.32
CA PHE A 229 3.58 -18.65 0.99
C PHE A 229 3.42 -19.95 1.81
N PRO A 230 4.49 -20.76 1.95
CA PRO A 230 4.37 -22.01 2.66
C PRO A 230 4.01 -21.75 4.13
N ALA A 231 2.85 -22.25 4.55
CA ALA A 231 2.49 -22.32 5.95
C ALA A 231 3.39 -23.36 6.63
N LYS A 232 4.32 -22.91 7.43
CA LYS A 232 5.05 -23.80 8.33
C LYS A 232 4.23 -23.90 9.62
N GLU A 233 3.80 -25.09 10.00
CA GLU A 233 3.33 -25.33 11.36
C GLU A 233 4.52 -25.11 12.30
N ILE A 234 4.54 -23.95 12.94
CA ILE A 234 5.61 -23.59 13.86
C ILE A 234 4.95 -23.31 15.20
N ASN A 235 5.40 -23.98 16.26
CA ASN A 235 5.11 -23.57 17.61
C ASN A 235 5.95 -22.32 17.90
N GLU A 236 5.36 -21.14 17.74
CA GLU A 236 6.00 -19.85 17.91
C GLU A 236 5.56 -19.18 19.21
N ALA A 237 6.47 -18.47 19.85
CA ALA A 237 6.18 -17.53 20.92
C ALA A 237 6.85 -16.18 20.63
N PHE A 238 6.07 -15.11 20.64
CA PHE A 238 6.57 -13.76 20.47
C PHE A 238 6.83 -13.13 21.83
N LEU A 239 8.10 -12.82 22.13
CA LEU A 239 8.49 -12.20 23.38
C LEU A 239 8.41 -10.68 23.25
N THR A 240 7.75 -10.05 24.19
CA THR A 240 7.67 -8.59 24.31
C THR A 240 8.03 -8.18 25.75
N SER A 241 8.35 -6.90 25.95
CA SER A 241 8.53 -6.33 27.29
C SER A 241 7.21 -6.13 28.05
N GLY A 242 6.08 -6.46 27.42
CA GLY A 242 4.73 -6.35 28.01
C GLY A 242 4.54 -7.35 29.17
N LYS A 243 3.68 -6.92 30.12
CA LYS A 243 3.31 -7.78 31.28
C LYS A 243 2.12 -8.68 31.00
N VAL A 244 1.50 -8.54 29.83
CA VAL A 244 0.30 -9.31 29.43
C VAL A 244 0.73 -10.35 28.39
N GLN A 245 0.24 -11.59 28.56
CA GLN A 245 0.42 -12.69 27.62
C GLN A 245 -0.89 -12.92 26.86
N TYR A 246 -0.81 -13.23 25.57
CA TYR A 246 -1.95 -13.55 24.70
C TYR A 246 -1.80 -14.96 24.14
#